data_6f79ae81e8a1e75a392526723b522c7e
#
_entry.id   6f79ae81e8a1e75a392526723b522c7e
#
_cell.length_a   1.000
_cell.length_b   1.000
_cell.length_c   1.000
_cell.angle_alpha   90.00
_cell.angle_beta   90.00
_cell.angle_gamma   90.00
#
_symmetry.space_group_name_H-M   'P 1'
#
loop_
_entity.id
_entity.type
_entity.pdbx_description
1 polymer ?
#
loop_
_entity_poly.entity_id
_entity_poly.type
_entity_poly.pdbx_seq_one_letter_code
_entity_poly.pdbx_strand_id
1 'polypeptide(L)'
;MKFKQKLSILLIASTILSGLSASFIPKTASAADTVRSIVFPVQGGATYRNDYGEPRTGGRTHEGNDLMAEKMRPLLAVVDGTVSFLTVNEATWGWSLTIVDSEGYKYNYLHINNDSPGTDDGLGGYNNAFFAGIQLGSKVIKGQQVAFLGDSGNAETTPPHLHFEIRDPNTDTAINPYASLQAAPVLTQAVVNPNPTVVTPPQYPNPIPNPYPTPNPNPTTNTPSDIIPYDQFVGGANISSGNFDTDTEPEFVAGTSFGGNGKSAVKLFDNNGTQQKEFFAYGDSFSGGVDVTRGDVDGDGVFEVITAPGVGGGPHIKVFKPDGSLVSEFMAYAANFRGGVHIASADIDGDGKAEIITSPAASGGPHVKVFDKTGKLKLQLMAYSTSFTGGVDVAAFAPSGSFAGGFITSPLAGGGPHVKVYSATGQVVNQFMAYPASFTGGVRIDAGNFVQNNASFEVVTSPASNSSSNTKVFKLDGTILKSSYTSFESVWTGGSDVAIVGSEVFIASSGGRQTAIKKVTF
;
A
#
# COMPACT_ATOMS: atom_id res chain seq x y z
N MET A 1 50.09 68.68 20.31
CA MET A 1 50.02 70.01 19.63
C MET A 1 48.76 70.08 18.82
N LYS A 2 47.93 71.12 19.08
CA LYS A 2 46.73 71.63 18.35
C LYS A 2 45.51 70.67 18.33
N PHE A 3 44.52 70.84 19.19
CA PHE A 3 43.49 71.89 19.33
C PHE A 3 42.72 72.17 18.04
N LYS A 4 41.43 71.84 18.03
CA LYS A 4 40.27 72.72 17.86
C LYS A 4 39.04 71.86 17.65
N GLN A 5 38.09 71.92 18.41
CA GLN A 5 37.02 72.85 18.83
C GLN A 5 35.64 72.42 18.26
N LYS A 6 34.77 72.34 19.23
CA LYS A 6 33.30 72.12 19.15
C LYS A 6 32.61 73.07 18.17
N LEU A 7 31.56 72.57 17.59
CA LEU A 7 30.39 73.41 17.31
C LEU A 7 29.10 72.60 17.52
N SER A 8 28.39 72.97 18.58
CA SER A 8 27.03 72.50 18.85
C SER A 8 26.08 73.26 17.98
N ILE A 9 25.23 72.59 17.22
CA ILE A 9 24.04 73.18 16.63
C ILE A 9 22.83 72.43 17.20
N LEU A 10 22.07 73.15 18.01
CA LEU A 10 20.78 72.80 18.55
C LEU A 10 19.75 72.93 17.42
N LEU A 11 19.15 71.85 16.98
CA LEU A 11 18.00 71.94 16.07
C LEU A 11 16.80 71.30 16.77
N ILE A 12 15.80 72.11 16.96
CA ILE A 12 14.51 71.76 17.55
C ILE A 12 13.82 70.83 16.60
N ALA A 13 13.62 69.57 17.03
CA ALA A 13 12.78 68.64 16.29
C ALA A 13 11.34 68.76 16.76
N SER A 14 10.49 69.28 15.89
CA SER A 14 9.04 69.20 16.00
C SER A 14 8.60 67.75 15.82
N THR A 15 8.03 67.18 16.88
CA THR A 15 7.38 65.87 16.86
C THR A 15 6.15 65.91 15.99
N ILE A 16 6.25 65.34 14.78
CA ILE A 16 5.09 64.92 14.01
C ILE A 16 4.74 63.48 14.48
N LEU A 17 3.71 63.40 15.29
CA LEU A 17 3.08 62.17 15.70
C LEU A 17 2.25 61.65 14.52
N SER A 18 2.87 60.89 13.60
CA SER A 18 2.12 60.16 12.58
C SER A 18 1.55 58.91 13.25
N GLY A 19 0.27 58.97 13.60
CA GLY A 19 -0.49 57.81 14.02
C GLY A 19 -0.46 56.76 12.93
N LEU A 20 0.22 55.64 13.20
CA LEU A 20 -0.04 54.37 12.51
C LEU A 20 -1.45 53.94 12.90
N SER A 21 -2.43 54.32 12.09
CA SER A 21 -3.70 53.60 12.05
C SER A 21 -3.37 52.19 11.54
N ALA A 22 -3.24 51.25 12.45
CA ALA A 22 -3.35 49.82 12.11
C ALA A 22 -4.71 49.67 11.41
N SER A 23 -4.66 49.58 10.08
CA SER A 23 -5.79 49.14 9.30
C SER A 23 -6.13 47.74 9.80
N PHE A 24 -7.14 47.64 10.65
CA PHE A 24 -7.85 46.39 10.84
C PHE A 24 -8.40 46.06 9.44
N ILE A 25 -7.66 45.19 8.74
CA ILE A 25 -8.24 44.45 7.64
C ILE A 25 -9.27 43.56 8.35
N PRO A 26 -10.57 43.77 8.13
CA PRO A 26 -11.54 42.84 8.67
C PRO A 26 -11.16 41.51 8.07
N LYS A 27 -10.83 40.54 8.95
CA LYS A 27 -10.75 39.13 8.59
C LYS A 27 -12.02 38.87 7.80
N THR A 28 -11.88 38.68 6.49
CA THR A 28 -13.02 38.35 5.62
C THR A 28 -13.82 37.31 6.37
N ALA A 29 -15.10 37.59 6.57
CA ALA A 29 -16.00 36.66 7.22
C ALA A 29 -15.76 35.29 6.54
N SER A 30 -15.36 34.28 7.32
CA SER A 30 -15.36 32.91 6.91
C SER A 30 -16.70 32.69 6.21
N ALA A 31 -16.67 32.17 4.99
CA ALA A 31 -17.88 31.69 4.33
C ALA A 31 -18.66 30.92 5.39
N ALA A 32 -19.92 31.27 5.62
CA ALA A 32 -20.73 30.62 6.64
C ALA A 32 -20.57 29.11 6.45
N ASP A 33 -20.11 28.42 7.50
CA ASP A 33 -19.84 26.98 7.44
C ASP A 33 -21.06 26.30 6.81
N THR A 34 -20.88 25.65 5.69
CA THR A 34 -21.97 25.04 4.94
C THR A 34 -22.50 23.87 5.78
N VAL A 35 -23.62 24.09 6.47
CA VAL A 35 -24.24 23.05 7.31
C VAL A 35 -24.83 21.98 6.39
N ARG A 36 -24.28 20.76 6.48
CA ARG A 36 -24.76 19.60 5.72
C ARG A 36 -25.86 18.87 6.50
N SER A 37 -26.93 18.45 5.80
CA SER A 37 -28.02 17.66 6.39
C SER A 37 -27.59 16.19 6.54
N ILE A 38 -26.99 15.85 7.67
CA ILE A 38 -26.47 14.53 8.00
C ILE A 38 -27.25 13.88 9.16
N VAL A 39 -27.09 12.56 9.38
CA VAL A 39 -27.32 11.95 10.68
C VAL A 39 -26.03 11.92 11.47
N PHE A 40 -26.11 11.79 12.79
CA PHE A 40 -24.91 11.71 13.63
C PHE A 40 -24.13 10.42 13.33
N PRO A 41 -22.80 10.48 13.08
CA PRO A 41 -22.04 9.34 12.56
C PRO A 41 -21.86 8.19 13.57
N VAL A 42 -22.02 8.43 14.88
CA VAL A 42 -21.88 7.41 15.92
C VAL A 42 -23.26 7.05 16.45
N GLN A 43 -23.63 5.78 16.39
CA GLN A 43 -24.91 5.28 16.92
C GLN A 43 -25.01 5.56 18.42
N GLY A 44 -26.11 6.16 18.86
CA GLY A 44 -26.34 6.53 20.25
C GLY A 44 -25.59 7.78 20.71
N GLY A 45 -24.85 8.44 19.79
CA GLY A 45 -24.13 9.69 20.07
C GLY A 45 -22.70 9.49 20.58
N ALA A 46 -21.98 10.60 20.73
CA ALA A 46 -20.61 10.68 21.24
C ALA A 46 -20.39 11.98 22.00
N THR A 47 -19.32 12.07 22.79
CA THR A 47 -18.88 13.33 23.39
C THR A 47 -17.91 14.03 22.45
N TYR A 48 -18.14 15.30 22.15
CA TYR A 48 -17.28 16.07 21.24
C TYR A 48 -17.34 17.57 21.52
N ARG A 49 -16.38 18.29 21.00
CA ARG A 49 -16.31 19.77 21.03
C ARG A 49 -15.92 20.29 19.65
N ASN A 50 -15.97 21.58 19.45
CA ASN A 50 -15.43 22.17 18.22
C ASN A 50 -13.92 22.31 18.35
N ASP A 51 -13.20 21.31 17.86
CA ASP A 51 -11.73 21.25 17.80
C ASP A 51 -11.19 21.35 16.36
N TYR A 52 -12.06 21.65 15.40
CA TYR A 52 -11.66 21.94 14.03
C TYR A 52 -10.70 23.15 13.99
N GLY A 53 -9.61 23.03 13.25
CA GLY A 53 -8.59 24.08 13.10
C GLY A 53 -7.60 24.17 14.27
N GLU A 54 -7.71 23.31 15.31
CA GLU A 54 -6.71 23.28 16.38
C GLU A 54 -5.35 22.80 15.87
N PRO A 55 -4.24 23.35 16.40
CA PRO A 55 -2.90 22.89 16.02
C PRO A 55 -2.68 21.44 16.38
N ARG A 56 -2.07 20.69 15.47
CA ARG A 56 -1.66 19.29 15.64
C ARG A 56 -0.13 19.16 15.50
N THR A 57 0.42 18.05 15.98
CA THR A 57 1.86 17.75 15.88
C THR A 57 2.34 17.84 14.42
N GLY A 58 3.53 18.38 14.21
CA GLY A 58 4.10 18.55 12.87
C GLY A 58 3.62 19.78 12.11
N GLY A 59 2.97 20.75 12.77
CA GLY A 59 2.52 22.02 12.18
C GLY A 59 1.23 21.89 11.33
N ARG A 60 0.54 20.75 11.44
CA ARG A 60 -0.77 20.54 10.81
C ARG A 60 -1.88 21.22 11.62
N THR A 61 -3.04 21.38 11.00
CA THR A 61 -4.28 21.78 11.67
C THR A 61 -5.26 20.61 11.69
N HIS A 62 -6.14 20.57 12.66
CA HIS A 62 -7.18 19.57 12.78
C HIS A 62 -8.25 19.78 11.70
N GLU A 63 -8.43 18.85 10.78
CA GLU A 63 -9.33 18.98 9.62
C GLU A 63 -10.73 18.39 9.85
N GLY A 64 -11.03 17.93 11.07
CA GLY A 64 -12.30 17.32 11.44
C GLY A 64 -12.73 17.65 12.86
N ASN A 65 -13.62 16.82 13.41
CA ASN A 65 -13.94 16.77 14.83
C ASN A 65 -13.72 15.37 15.38
N ASP A 66 -13.14 15.28 16.60
CA ASP A 66 -12.93 14.02 17.30
C ASP A 66 -14.17 13.69 18.14
N LEU A 67 -14.84 12.59 17.82
CA LEU A 67 -16.08 12.13 18.43
C LEU A 67 -15.78 10.95 19.37
N MET A 68 -15.67 11.23 20.67
CA MET A 68 -15.25 10.27 21.70
C MET A 68 -16.39 9.31 22.06
N ALA A 69 -16.17 8.02 21.89
CA ALA A 69 -17.10 6.97 22.31
C ALA A 69 -16.33 5.65 22.57
N GLU A 70 -17.03 4.64 23.08
CA GLU A 70 -16.45 3.33 23.35
C GLU A 70 -16.05 2.60 22.05
N LYS A 71 -14.97 1.81 22.08
CA LYS A 71 -14.60 0.90 20.98
C LYS A 71 -15.80 0.03 20.57
N MET A 72 -15.84 -0.37 19.32
CA MET A 72 -16.89 -1.19 18.71
C MET A 72 -18.28 -0.51 18.63
N ARG A 73 -18.42 0.78 18.98
CA ARG A 73 -19.65 1.51 18.66
C ARG A 73 -19.92 1.50 17.18
N PRO A 74 -21.14 1.17 16.73
CA PRO A 74 -21.49 1.23 15.32
C PRO A 74 -21.34 2.65 14.75
N LEU A 75 -20.65 2.75 13.61
CA LEU A 75 -20.56 3.96 12.80
C LEU A 75 -21.58 3.91 11.67
N LEU A 76 -22.30 5.01 11.48
CA LEU A 76 -23.41 5.12 10.55
C LEU A 76 -23.05 5.98 9.35
N ALA A 77 -23.51 5.61 8.15
CA ALA A 77 -23.46 6.47 6.99
C ALA A 77 -24.23 7.76 7.26
N VAL A 78 -23.56 8.90 7.24
CA VAL A 78 -24.18 10.19 7.57
C VAL A 78 -25.14 10.68 6.50
N VAL A 79 -25.01 10.17 5.26
CA VAL A 79 -25.80 10.50 4.07
C VAL A 79 -26.06 9.25 3.22
N ASP A 80 -26.97 9.37 2.26
CA ASP A 80 -27.02 8.44 1.13
C ASP A 80 -25.80 8.68 0.26
N GLY A 81 -25.10 7.63 -0.16
CA GLY A 81 -23.88 7.82 -0.93
C GLY A 81 -23.23 6.52 -1.41
N THR A 82 -21.97 6.67 -1.79
CA THR A 82 -21.13 5.55 -2.24
C THR A 82 -19.86 5.53 -1.42
N VAL A 83 -19.44 4.38 -0.94
CA VAL A 83 -18.11 4.19 -0.34
C VAL A 83 -17.07 4.35 -1.46
N SER A 84 -16.38 5.47 -1.48
CA SER A 84 -15.42 5.85 -2.52
C SER A 84 -13.97 5.58 -2.15
N PHE A 85 -13.71 5.38 -0.88
CA PHE A 85 -12.39 5.06 -0.33
C PHE A 85 -12.53 4.17 0.90
N LEU A 86 -11.60 3.27 1.08
CA LEU A 86 -11.49 2.40 2.23
C LEU A 86 -10.03 1.99 2.37
N THR A 87 -9.47 2.10 3.57
CA THR A 87 -8.09 1.68 3.85
C THR A 87 -8.01 0.86 5.13
N VAL A 88 -6.98 0.05 5.20
CA VAL A 88 -6.62 -0.81 6.32
C VAL A 88 -5.16 -0.55 6.71
N ASN A 89 -4.85 -0.58 8.01
CA ASN A 89 -3.48 -0.47 8.53
C ASN A 89 -2.67 0.76 8.07
N GLU A 90 -3.32 1.90 7.84
CA GLU A 90 -2.58 3.13 7.57
C GLU A 90 -2.07 3.73 8.89
N ALA A 91 -0.79 4.17 8.90
CA ALA A 91 -0.08 4.55 10.13
C ALA A 91 -0.59 5.85 10.78
N THR A 92 -1.21 6.75 10.00
CA THR A 92 -1.66 8.06 10.49
C THR A 92 -3.12 8.05 10.86
N TRP A 93 -4.01 7.74 9.90
CA TRP A 93 -5.46 7.75 10.11
C TRP A 93 -6.06 6.35 10.33
N GLY A 94 -5.21 5.33 10.36
CA GLY A 94 -5.61 3.97 10.67
C GLY A 94 -6.54 3.35 9.64
N TRP A 95 -7.43 2.49 10.10
CA TRP A 95 -8.52 1.98 9.28
C TRP A 95 -9.53 3.10 9.05
N SER A 96 -9.93 3.30 7.79
CA SER A 96 -10.80 4.43 7.45
C SER A 96 -11.69 4.13 6.25
N LEU A 97 -12.77 4.88 6.12
CA LEU A 97 -13.61 4.87 4.92
C LEU A 97 -14.07 6.30 4.57
N THR A 98 -14.37 6.51 3.29
CA THR A 98 -14.98 7.74 2.79
C THR A 98 -16.28 7.43 2.09
N ILE A 99 -17.35 8.15 2.41
CA ILE A 99 -18.61 8.15 1.68
C ILE A 99 -18.68 9.42 0.84
N VAL A 100 -19.06 9.30 -0.44
CA VAL A 100 -19.34 10.44 -1.32
C VAL A 100 -20.84 10.48 -1.59
N ASP A 101 -21.45 11.65 -1.36
CA ASP A 101 -22.86 11.88 -1.68
C ASP A 101 -23.09 12.23 -3.15
N SER A 102 -24.35 12.45 -3.55
CA SER A 102 -24.71 12.81 -4.92
C SER A 102 -24.26 14.20 -5.36
N GLU A 103 -23.86 15.06 -4.41
CA GLU A 103 -23.34 16.40 -4.68
C GLU A 103 -21.80 16.39 -4.73
N GLY A 104 -21.15 15.23 -4.45
CA GLY A 104 -19.70 15.04 -4.47
C GLY A 104 -19.00 15.39 -3.16
N TYR A 105 -19.73 15.77 -2.09
CA TYR A 105 -19.11 15.96 -0.77
C TYR A 105 -18.58 14.63 -0.24
N LYS A 106 -17.39 14.68 0.38
CA LYS A 106 -16.76 13.51 0.99
C LYS A 106 -16.93 13.56 2.51
N TYR A 107 -17.27 12.43 3.07
CA TYR A 107 -17.42 12.22 4.52
C TYR A 107 -16.43 11.16 4.94
N ASN A 108 -15.36 11.57 5.64
CA ASN A 108 -14.26 10.70 6.05
C ASN A 108 -14.47 10.21 7.49
N TYR A 109 -14.28 8.92 7.68
CA TYR A 109 -14.32 8.21 8.97
C TYR A 109 -12.95 7.61 9.20
N LEU A 110 -12.19 8.14 10.17
CA LEU A 110 -10.84 7.70 10.50
C LEU A 110 -10.81 7.05 11.88
N HIS A 111 -9.75 6.32 12.16
CA HIS A 111 -9.54 5.57 13.41
C HIS A 111 -10.61 4.50 13.65
N ILE A 112 -11.08 3.87 12.57
CA ILE A 112 -11.98 2.73 12.61
C ILE A 112 -11.31 1.58 13.38
N ASN A 113 -12.09 0.74 14.03
CA ASN A 113 -11.58 -0.34 14.88
C ASN A 113 -10.66 -1.30 14.13
N ASN A 114 -9.54 -1.66 14.76
CA ASN A 114 -8.58 -2.65 14.30
C ASN A 114 -8.38 -3.81 15.27
N ASP A 115 -9.12 -3.82 16.40
CA ASP A 115 -8.97 -4.79 17.47
C ASP A 115 -9.99 -5.89 17.44
N SER A 116 -9.62 -7.02 18.02
CA SER A 116 -10.58 -8.06 18.39
C SER A 116 -11.56 -7.54 19.44
N PRO A 117 -12.85 -7.92 19.42
CA PRO A 117 -13.83 -7.41 20.37
C PRO A 117 -13.41 -7.60 21.84
N GLY A 118 -13.33 -6.49 22.57
CA GLY A 118 -12.95 -6.48 23.99
C GLY A 118 -11.45 -6.49 24.26
N THR A 119 -10.64 -6.30 23.26
CA THR A 119 -9.17 -6.22 23.36
C THR A 119 -8.62 -4.90 22.80
N ASP A 120 -7.31 -4.75 22.85
CA ASP A 120 -6.52 -3.66 22.28
C ASP A 120 -5.28 -4.33 21.63
N ASP A 121 -5.53 -5.21 20.64
CA ASP A 121 -4.53 -6.15 20.13
C ASP A 121 -4.12 -5.91 18.66
N GLY A 122 -4.78 -4.98 17.96
CA GLY A 122 -4.56 -4.72 16.54
C GLY A 122 -4.92 -5.88 15.61
N LEU A 123 -5.60 -6.92 16.12
CA LEU A 123 -5.86 -8.18 15.41
C LEU A 123 -7.32 -8.35 14.96
N GLY A 124 -8.12 -7.31 15.05
CA GLY A 124 -9.56 -7.35 14.78
C GLY A 124 -9.93 -7.70 13.34
N GLY A 125 -9.09 -7.35 12.39
CA GLY A 125 -9.31 -7.64 10.98
C GLY A 125 -10.52 -6.90 10.37
N TYR A 126 -10.80 -7.15 9.11
CA TYR A 126 -11.80 -6.43 8.32
C TYR A 126 -13.21 -6.48 8.93
N ASN A 127 -13.63 -7.63 9.42
CA ASN A 127 -15.00 -7.85 9.94
C ASN A 127 -15.26 -7.17 11.29
N ASN A 128 -14.22 -6.79 12.03
CA ASN A 128 -14.32 -6.01 13.25
C ASN A 128 -14.08 -4.50 13.00
N ALA A 129 -13.68 -4.13 11.78
CA ALA A 129 -13.54 -2.75 11.33
C ALA A 129 -14.78 -2.26 10.58
N PHE A 130 -15.21 -3.01 9.57
CA PHE A 130 -16.31 -2.63 8.69
C PHE A 130 -17.50 -3.56 8.86
N PHE A 131 -18.71 -2.99 8.74
CA PHE A 131 -19.93 -3.78 8.82
C PHE A 131 -20.04 -4.72 7.60
N ALA A 132 -20.67 -5.88 7.82
CA ALA A 132 -20.80 -6.91 6.79
C ALA A 132 -21.40 -6.37 5.48
N GLY A 133 -20.71 -6.64 4.35
CA GLY A 133 -21.10 -6.19 3.02
C GLY A 133 -20.69 -4.76 2.65
N ILE A 134 -20.03 -4.02 3.55
CA ILE A 134 -19.44 -2.71 3.21
C ILE A 134 -18.07 -2.92 2.55
N GLN A 135 -17.93 -2.41 1.35
CA GLN A 135 -16.70 -2.47 0.54
C GLN A 135 -16.61 -1.25 -0.37
N LEU A 136 -15.49 -1.07 -1.03
CA LEU A 136 -15.34 -0.01 -2.03
C LEU A 136 -16.44 -0.14 -3.10
N GLY A 137 -17.11 0.97 -3.42
CA GLY A 137 -18.24 1.00 -4.36
C GLY A 137 -19.60 0.67 -3.75
N SER A 138 -19.69 0.23 -2.49
CA SER A 138 -20.96 -0.02 -1.81
C SER A 138 -21.84 1.22 -1.81
N LYS A 139 -23.11 1.06 -2.25
CA LYS A 139 -24.14 2.07 -2.06
C LYS A 139 -24.70 1.96 -0.66
N VAL A 140 -24.66 3.04 0.07
CA VAL A 140 -25.15 3.13 1.44
C VAL A 140 -26.29 4.12 1.53
N ILE A 141 -27.19 3.89 2.46
CA ILE A 141 -28.25 4.84 2.79
C ILE A 141 -27.98 5.51 4.13
N LYS A 142 -28.47 6.72 4.28
CA LYS A 142 -28.37 7.53 5.49
C LYS A 142 -28.83 6.75 6.73
N GLY A 143 -27.95 6.62 7.72
CA GLY A 143 -28.20 5.85 8.95
C GLY A 143 -27.85 4.37 8.90
N GLN A 144 -27.44 3.83 7.73
CA GLN A 144 -26.94 2.44 7.62
C GLN A 144 -25.64 2.29 8.38
N GLN A 145 -25.46 1.17 9.10
CA GLN A 145 -24.18 0.85 9.71
C GLN A 145 -23.13 0.56 8.63
N VAL A 146 -21.93 1.16 8.77
CA VAL A 146 -20.84 1.02 7.81
C VAL A 146 -19.54 0.51 8.43
N ALA A 147 -19.29 0.81 9.72
CA ALA A 147 -18.05 0.45 10.40
C ALA A 147 -18.25 0.37 11.92
N PHE A 148 -17.14 0.16 12.64
CA PHE A 148 -17.06 0.20 14.09
C PHE A 148 -16.00 1.21 14.54
N LEU A 149 -16.32 2.01 15.55
CA LEU A 149 -15.42 2.98 16.16
C LEU A 149 -14.24 2.28 16.85
N GLY A 150 -13.04 2.83 16.70
CA GLY A 150 -11.82 2.33 17.32
C GLY A 150 -10.85 3.44 17.70
N ASP A 151 -9.58 3.17 17.54
CA ASP A 151 -8.45 4.05 17.81
C ASP A 151 -7.23 3.72 16.92
N SER A 152 -7.44 3.06 15.78
CA SER A 152 -6.36 2.64 14.89
C SER A 152 -5.50 3.80 14.35
N GLY A 153 -4.31 3.48 13.88
CA GLY A 153 -3.36 4.45 13.35
C GLY A 153 -2.65 5.24 14.45
N ASN A 154 -2.56 6.57 14.30
CA ASN A 154 -1.92 7.41 15.31
C ASN A 154 -2.79 7.65 16.55
N ALA A 155 -3.98 7.08 16.61
CA ALA A 155 -4.90 7.13 17.75
C ALA A 155 -4.71 5.99 18.76
N GLU A 156 -3.92 4.95 18.44
CA GLU A 156 -3.67 3.75 19.29
C GLU A 156 -3.32 4.03 20.75
N THR A 157 -2.75 5.18 21.05
CA THR A 157 -2.39 5.57 22.42
C THR A 157 -3.31 6.64 23.01
N THR A 158 -4.42 6.92 22.34
CA THR A 158 -5.41 7.91 22.76
C THR A 158 -6.75 7.23 23.12
N PRO A 159 -7.64 7.89 23.88
CA PRO A 159 -8.97 7.33 24.06
C PRO A 159 -9.69 7.10 22.72
N PRO A 160 -10.45 6.00 22.57
CA PRO A 160 -11.13 5.67 21.33
C PRO A 160 -12.05 6.78 20.84
N HIS A 161 -11.97 7.09 19.55
CA HIS A 161 -12.77 8.14 18.93
C HIS A 161 -12.90 7.94 17.42
N LEU A 162 -13.93 8.53 16.85
CA LEU A 162 -14.02 8.74 15.41
C LEU A 162 -13.49 10.13 15.09
N HIS A 163 -12.43 10.24 14.31
CA HIS A 163 -12.10 11.49 13.63
C HIS A 163 -12.98 11.60 12.39
N PHE A 164 -13.85 12.63 12.36
CA PHE A 164 -14.85 12.82 11.32
C PHE A 164 -14.62 14.10 10.55
N GLU A 165 -14.54 14.01 9.21
CA GLU A 165 -14.34 15.16 8.31
C GLU A 165 -15.48 15.28 7.31
N ILE A 166 -15.74 16.50 6.87
CA ILE A 166 -16.53 16.82 5.68
C ILE A 166 -15.64 17.58 4.72
N ARG A 167 -15.58 17.18 3.45
CA ARG A 167 -14.74 17.84 2.44
C ARG A 167 -15.55 18.36 1.26
N ASP A 168 -15.17 19.54 0.79
CA ASP A 168 -15.79 20.22 -0.35
C ASP A 168 -15.49 19.47 -1.66
N PRO A 169 -16.48 19.26 -2.55
CA PRO A 169 -16.32 18.46 -3.75
C PRO A 169 -15.40 19.08 -4.82
N ASN A 170 -15.22 20.42 -4.80
CA ASN A 170 -14.48 21.14 -5.83
C ASN A 170 -13.03 21.40 -5.44
N THR A 171 -12.78 21.63 -4.15
CA THR A 171 -11.47 22.05 -3.63
C THR A 171 -10.78 20.96 -2.81
N ASP A 172 -11.51 19.93 -2.42
CA ASP A 172 -11.07 18.89 -1.47
C ASP A 172 -10.60 19.46 -0.11
N THR A 173 -10.99 20.69 0.21
CA THR A 173 -10.67 21.30 1.51
C THR A 173 -11.66 20.85 2.58
N ALA A 174 -11.16 20.66 3.79
CA ALA A 174 -12.01 20.30 4.93
C ALA A 174 -12.91 21.48 5.31
N ILE A 175 -14.17 21.16 5.59
CA ILE A 175 -15.21 22.08 6.11
C ILE A 175 -15.42 21.71 7.57
N ASN A 176 -15.54 22.70 8.45
CA ASN A 176 -15.81 22.45 9.86
C ASN A 176 -17.10 21.64 10.04
N PRO A 177 -17.04 20.37 10.53
CA PRO A 177 -18.23 19.53 10.67
C PRO A 177 -19.14 19.92 11.83
N TYR A 178 -18.65 20.73 12.77
CA TYR A 178 -19.27 20.94 14.07
C TYR A 178 -20.74 21.39 14.00
N ALA A 179 -21.06 22.36 13.16
CA ALA A 179 -22.43 22.83 13.01
C ALA A 179 -23.35 21.75 12.40
N SER A 180 -22.84 20.97 11.46
CA SER A 180 -23.56 19.82 10.90
C SER A 180 -23.82 18.74 11.93
N LEU A 181 -22.82 18.42 12.76
CA LEU A 181 -22.93 17.46 13.86
C LEU A 181 -23.92 17.90 14.93
N GLN A 182 -23.95 19.19 15.29
CA GLN A 182 -24.91 19.73 16.24
C GLN A 182 -26.36 19.65 15.75
N ALA A 183 -26.57 19.81 14.45
CA ALA A 183 -27.90 19.74 13.83
C ALA A 183 -28.33 18.28 13.51
N ALA A 184 -27.41 17.33 13.57
CA ALA A 184 -27.62 15.95 13.16
C ALA A 184 -28.50 15.16 14.16
N PRO A 185 -29.58 14.49 13.73
CA PRO A 185 -30.32 13.59 14.59
C PRO A 185 -29.44 12.40 14.99
N VAL A 186 -29.44 12.07 16.28
CA VAL A 186 -28.76 10.90 16.84
C VAL A 186 -29.69 9.69 16.72
N LEU A 187 -29.23 8.68 15.99
CA LEU A 187 -29.98 7.43 15.85
C LEU A 187 -29.54 6.42 16.93
N THR A 188 -30.49 5.80 17.59
CA THR A 188 -30.24 4.73 18.58
C THR A 188 -30.15 3.34 17.94
N GLN A 189 -30.61 3.20 16.70
CA GLN A 189 -30.51 1.98 15.89
C GLN A 189 -30.11 2.34 14.46
N ALA A 190 -29.31 1.47 13.84
CA ALA A 190 -28.96 1.60 12.43
C ALA A 190 -30.18 1.35 11.53
N VAL A 191 -30.23 2.05 10.41
CA VAL A 191 -31.23 1.83 9.36
C VAL A 191 -30.86 0.59 8.57
N VAL A 192 -31.82 -0.33 8.39
CA VAL A 192 -31.64 -1.48 7.50
C VAL A 192 -31.87 -1.01 6.07
N ASN A 193 -30.85 -1.15 5.24
CA ASN A 193 -30.97 -0.84 3.82
C ASN A 193 -31.87 -1.88 3.13
N PRO A 194 -33.08 -1.53 2.62
CA PRO A 194 -34.00 -2.48 2.02
C PRO A 194 -33.53 -2.95 0.64
N ASN A 195 -32.62 -2.21 0.00
CA ASN A 195 -31.93 -2.54 -1.22
C ASN A 195 -30.43 -2.38 -1.02
N PRO A 196 -29.77 -3.24 -0.21
CA PRO A 196 -28.33 -3.27 -0.29
C PRO A 196 -28.05 -3.56 -1.77
N THR A 197 -27.25 -2.71 -2.43
CA THR A 197 -26.64 -3.17 -3.67
C THR A 197 -25.83 -4.38 -3.23
N VAL A 198 -26.40 -5.55 -3.40
CA VAL A 198 -25.72 -6.81 -3.23
C VAL A 198 -24.74 -6.86 -4.40
N VAL A 199 -23.62 -6.17 -4.24
CA VAL A 199 -22.39 -6.79 -4.63
C VAL A 199 -22.30 -7.90 -3.60
N THR A 200 -22.70 -9.10 -3.97
CA THR A 200 -22.75 -10.26 -3.08
C THR A 200 -21.43 -10.30 -2.33
N PRO A 201 -21.42 -10.05 -0.99
CA PRO A 201 -20.28 -10.47 -0.22
C PRO A 201 -20.24 -11.97 -0.40
N PRO A 202 -19.08 -12.61 -0.52
CA PRO A 202 -19.04 -14.04 -0.37
C PRO A 202 -19.65 -14.36 0.98
N GLN A 203 -20.82 -15.00 0.91
CA GLN A 203 -21.56 -15.46 2.07
C GLN A 203 -20.72 -16.54 2.72
N TYR A 204 -20.27 -16.30 3.96
CA TYR A 204 -19.63 -17.34 4.76
C TYR A 204 -20.68 -18.37 5.18
N PRO A 205 -20.72 -19.57 4.62
CA PRO A 205 -21.51 -20.66 5.14
C PRO A 205 -20.67 -21.47 6.12
N ASN A 206 -21.30 -21.90 7.21
CA ASN A 206 -20.86 -23.08 7.97
C ASN A 206 -20.60 -24.25 7.03
N PRO A 207 -19.67 -25.16 7.34
CA PRO A 207 -19.19 -26.17 6.41
C PRO A 207 -20.30 -27.16 6.03
N ILE A 208 -20.69 -27.17 4.76
CA ILE A 208 -21.52 -28.21 4.15
C ILE A 208 -20.84 -28.69 2.86
N PRO A 209 -20.94 -29.99 2.52
CA PRO A 209 -20.06 -30.63 1.55
C PRO A 209 -20.36 -30.20 0.10
N ASN A 210 -19.28 -30.04 -0.63
CA ASN A 210 -19.20 -29.68 -2.04
C ASN A 210 -19.95 -30.64 -2.97
N PRO A 211 -20.72 -30.12 -3.94
CA PRO A 211 -20.78 -30.74 -5.25
C PRO A 211 -20.38 -29.74 -6.34
N TYR A 212 -19.33 -30.08 -7.07
CA TYR A 212 -18.85 -29.39 -8.26
C TYR A 212 -19.97 -29.19 -9.29
N PRO A 213 -20.13 -28.01 -9.90
CA PRO A 213 -20.88 -27.90 -11.15
C PRO A 213 -19.98 -28.30 -12.32
N THR A 214 -20.55 -29.12 -13.18
CA THR A 214 -20.01 -29.55 -14.47
C THR A 214 -19.69 -28.40 -15.40
N PRO A 215 -18.67 -28.49 -16.30
CA PRO A 215 -18.27 -27.43 -17.21
C PRO A 215 -19.36 -27.12 -18.22
N ASN A 216 -19.67 -25.83 -18.38
CA ASN A 216 -20.52 -25.34 -19.44
C ASN A 216 -19.71 -25.18 -20.74
N PRO A 217 -20.08 -25.81 -21.85
CA PRO A 217 -19.38 -25.66 -23.11
C PRO A 217 -19.92 -24.49 -23.89
N ASN A 218 -19.28 -23.37 -23.82
CA ASN A 218 -18.95 -22.37 -24.84
C ASN A 218 -18.77 -20.96 -24.32
N PRO A 219 -17.56 -20.41 -24.35
CA PRO A 219 -17.41 -18.97 -24.45
C PRO A 219 -16.62 -18.57 -25.69
N THR A 220 -17.27 -17.87 -26.56
CA THR A 220 -16.59 -17.03 -27.55
C THR A 220 -16.45 -15.63 -26.97
N THR A 221 -15.36 -15.36 -26.30
CA THR A 221 -14.56 -14.11 -26.19
C THR A 221 -13.44 -14.35 -25.16
N ASN A 222 -12.19 -14.39 -25.62
CA ASN A 222 -11.02 -14.51 -24.78
C ASN A 222 -10.82 -13.24 -23.95
N THR A 223 -11.35 -13.20 -22.73
CA THR A 223 -10.78 -12.44 -21.64
C THR A 223 -9.99 -13.43 -20.80
N PRO A 224 -8.69 -13.18 -20.51
CA PRO A 224 -7.94 -14.02 -19.59
C PRO A 224 -8.68 -14.04 -18.25
N SER A 225 -9.03 -15.23 -17.76
CA SER A 225 -9.65 -15.39 -16.45
C SER A 225 -8.64 -14.96 -15.37
N ASP A 226 -9.06 -14.11 -14.44
CA ASP A 226 -8.22 -13.76 -13.29
C ASP A 226 -7.86 -15.04 -12.51
N ILE A 227 -6.58 -15.20 -12.17
CA ILE A 227 -6.13 -16.26 -11.28
C ILE A 227 -6.35 -15.78 -9.84
N ILE A 228 -7.05 -16.57 -9.03
CA ILE A 228 -7.34 -16.27 -7.63
C ILE A 228 -6.44 -17.16 -6.74
N PRO A 229 -5.24 -16.67 -6.36
CA PRO A 229 -4.28 -17.52 -5.65
C PRO A 229 -4.73 -17.84 -4.22
N TYR A 230 -5.51 -16.97 -3.61
CA TYR A 230 -5.98 -17.12 -2.23
C TYR A 230 -7.48 -16.84 -2.18
N ASP A 231 -8.24 -17.89 -1.92
CA ASP A 231 -9.69 -17.78 -1.83
C ASP A 231 -10.09 -16.84 -0.68
N GLN A 232 -10.98 -15.88 -0.98
CA GLN A 232 -11.52 -14.88 -0.04
C GLN A 232 -10.48 -13.96 0.64
N PHE A 233 -9.19 -14.01 0.24
CA PHE A 233 -8.17 -13.13 0.78
C PHE A 233 -8.13 -11.79 0.05
N VAL A 234 -8.17 -10.69 0.80
CA VAL A 234 -8.20 -9.31 0.27
C VAL A 234 -6.91 -8.53 0.53
N GLY A 235 -5.89 -9.19 1.04
CA GLY A 235 -4.60 -8.58 1.38
C GLY A 235 -3.65 -8.42 0.19
N GLY A 236 -3.97 -9.00 -0.97
CA GLY A 236 -3.10 -8.99 -2.14
C GLY A 236 -2.08 -10.13 -2.17
N ALA A 237 -1.30 -10.20 -3.25
CA ALA A 237 -0.20 -11.16 -3.39
C ALA A 237 1.08 -10.45 -3.83
N ASN A 238 2.22 -10.97 -3.34
CA ASN A 238 3.53 -10.77 -3.94
C ASN A 238 3.79 -11.94 -4.88
N ILE A 239 4.34 -11.68 -6.06
CA ILE A 239 4.51 -12.70 -7.10
C ILE A 239 5.92 -12.69 -7.67
N SER A 240 6.38 -13.87 -8.07
CA SER A 240 7.60 -14.03 -8.85
C SER A 240 7.44 -15.23 -9.79
N SER A 241 8.22 -15.27 -10.85
CA SER A 241 8.13 -16.32 -11.86
C SER A 241 9.44 -17.03 -12.09
N GLY A 242 9.40 -18.29 -12.48
CA GLY A 242 10.60 -19.06 -12.79
C GLY A 242 10.24 -20.45 -13.28
N ASN A 243 11.26 -21.24 -13.60
CA ASN A 243 11.11 -22.65 -13.87
C ASN A 243 11.40 -23.40 -12.56
N PHE A 244 10.36 -23.90 -11.89
CA PHE A 244 10.45 -24.59 -10.61
C PHE A 244 10.48 -26.11 -10.73
N ASP A 245 10.46 -26.62 -11.97
CA ASP A 245 10.58 -28.05 -12.25
C ASP A 245 11.56 -28.31 -13.41
N THR A 246 11.46 -29.40 -14.11
CA THR A 246 12.39 -29.79 -15.17
C THR A 246 11.81 -29.61 -16.58
N ASP A 247 10.61 -29.05 -16.71
CA ASP A 247 10.02 -28.78 -18.02
C ASP A 247 10.47 -27.42 -18.58
N THR A 248 9.93 -27.00 -19.71
CA THR A 248 10.33 -25.74 -20.37
C THR A 248 9.35 -24.61 -20.17
N GLU A 249 8.23 -24.89 -19.54
CA GLU A 249 7.19 -23.88 -19.30
C GLU A 249 7.50 -23.11 -18.01
N PRO A 250 7.34 -21.79 -18.00
CA PRO A 250 7.56 -21.02 -16.78
C PRO A 250 6.37 -21.15 -15.83
N GLU A 251 6.64 -21.33 -14.55
CA GLU A 251 5.68 -21.29 -13.46
C GLU A 251 5.72 -19.93 -12.77
N PHE A 252 4.82 -19.74 -11.80
CA PHE A 252 4.92 -18.62 -10.88
C PHE A 252 4.64 -19.03 -9.44
N VAL A 253 5.27 -18.30 -8.51
CA VAL A 253 5.04 -18.40 -7.08
C VAL A 253 4.31 -17.17 -6.58
N ALA A 254 3.35 -17.36 -5.69
CA ALA A 254 2.63 -16.29 -5.00
C ALA A 254 2.82 -16.43 -3.48
N GLY A 255 3.10 -15.30 -2.83
CA GLY A 255 3.08 -15.15 -1.39
C GLY A 255 1.95 -14.21 -0.98
N THR A 256 1.32 -14.42 0.18
CA THR A 256 0.34 -13.46 0.71
C THR A 256 1.02 -12.12 0.95
N SER A 257 0.47 -11.02 0.41
CA SER A 257 0.99 -9.68 0.68
C SER A 257 0.61 -9.19 2.08
N PHE A 258 1.07 -7.99 2.45
CA PHE A 258 0.82 -7.40 3.76
C PHE A 258 -0.66 -7.06 3.96
N GLY A 259 -1.14 -7.18 5.20
CA GLY A 259 -2.46 -6.70 5.58
C GLY A 259 -3.58 -7.63 5.17
N GLY A 260 -3.98 -8.44 6.03
CA GLY A 260 -5.05 -9.42 5.94
C GLY A 260 -4.70 -10.61 6.81
N ASN A 261 -5.65 -11.42 7.19
CA ASN A 261 -5.41 -12.65 7.96
C ASN A 261 -4.66 -13.73 7.14
N GLY A 262 -3.84 -13.29 6.15
CA GLY A 262 -2.99 -14.16 5.36
C GLY A 262 -1.88 -14.71 6.23
N LYS A 263 -1.94 -15.97 6.57
CA LYS A 263 -0.79 -16.72 7.05
C LYS A 263 0.32 -16.59 6.00
N SER A 264 1.56 -16.83 6.36
CA SER A 264 2.70 -16.83 5.44
C SER A 264 2.61 -17.95 4.39
N ALA A 265 1.47 -18.00 3.68
CA ALA A 265 1.21 -19.00 2.67
C ALA A 265 1.96 -18.67 1.38
N VAL A 266 2.66 -19.68 0.87
CA VAL A 266 3.36 -19.67 -0.40
C VAL A 266 2.74 -20.73 -1.29
N LYS A 267 2.34 -20.34 -2.50
CA LYS A 267 1.72 -21.23 -3.47
C LYS A 267 2.45 -21.17 -4.80
N LEU A 268 2.71 -22.33 -5.38
CA LEU A 268 3.25 -22.49 -6.72
C LEU A 268 2.13 -22.84 -7.68
N PHE A 269 2.19 -22.26 -8.87
CA PHE A 269 1.21 -22.44 -9.93
C PHE A 269 1.91 -22.69 -11.26
N ASP A 270 1.30 -23.51 -12.11
CA ASP A 270 1.69 -23.55 -13.52
C ASP A 270 1.29 -22.27 -14.25
N ASN A 271 1.74 -22.11 -15.50
CA ASN A 271 1.45 -20.97 -16.35
C ASN A 271 -0.06 -20.75 -16.62
N ASN A 272 -0.88 -21.78 -16.42
CA ASN A 272 -2.34 -21.72 -16.58
C ASN A 272 -3.07 -21.32 -15.30
N GLY A 273 -2.34 -21.17 -14.19
CA GLY A 273 -2.90 -20.84 -12.88
C GLY A 273 -3.39 -22.04 -12.08
N THR A 274 -3.01 -23.26 -12.46
CA THR A 274 -3.31 -24.46 -11.68
C THR A 274 -2.34 -24.56 -10.51
N GLN A 275 -2.84 -24.60 -9.27
CA GLN A 275 -2.00 -24.75 -8.09
C GLN A 275 -1.29 -26.10 -8.06
N GLN A 276 0.04 -26.08 -7.98
CA GLN A 276 0.91 -27.25 -7.91
C GLN A 276 1.28 -27.58 -6.46
N LYS A 277 1.57 -26.55 -5.66
CA LYS A 277 2.05 -26.72 -4.29
C LYS A 277 1.59 -25.60 -3.37
N GLU A 278 1.50 -25.89 -2.07
CA GLU A 278 1.29 -24.91 -1.01
C GLU A 278 2.11 -25.31 0.22
N PHE A 279 2.75 -24.30 0.84
CA PHE A 279 3.42 -24.46 2.14
C PHE A 279 3.43 -23.13 2.91
N PHE A 280 3.76 -23.18 4.20
CA PHE A 280 3.88 -21.99 5.04
C PHE A 280 5.34 -21.70 5.32
N ALA A 281 5.84 -20.54 4.86
CA ALA A 281 7.24 -20.17 5.02
C ALA A 281 7.62 -19.85 6.47
N TYR A 282 6.67 -19.34 7.24
CA TYR A 282 6.86 -18.93 8.64
C TYR A 282 5.77 -19.57 9.52
N GLY A 283 5.89 -19.42 10.84
CA GLY A 283 4.96 -20.06 11.78
C GLY A 283 3.50 -19.61 11.59
N ASP A 284 2.57 -20.47 11.96
CA ASP A 284 1.11 -20.33 11.75
C ASP A 284 0.49 -19.07 12.36
N SER A 285 1.15 -18.47 13.36
CA SER A 285 0.71 -17.23 14.00
C SER A 285 1.20 -15.98 13.29
N PHE A 286 2.08 -16.08 12.30
CA PHE A 286 2.58 -14.95 11.56
C PHE A 286 1.61 -14.54 10.45
N SER A 287 1.09 -13.33 10.52
CA SER A 287 0.12 -12.76 9.58
C SER A 287 0.64 -11.54 8.80
N GLY A 288 1.92 -11.20 8.92
CA GLY A 288 2.53 -10.03 8.28
C GLY A 288 2.73 -10.16 6.77
N GLY A 289 2.32 -11.26 6.18
CA GLY A 289 2.54 -11.56 4.76
C GLY A 289 3.94 -12.12 4.48
N VAL A 290 4.15 -12.53 3.24
CA VAL A 290 5.42 -13.10 2.78
C VAL A 290 5.76 -12.53 1.40
N ASP A 291 6.95 -11.99 1.27
CA ASP A 291 7.53 -11.66 -0.02
C ASP A 291 8.19 -12.90 -0.61
N VAL A 292 8.13 -13.06 -1.92
CA VAL A 292 8.61 -14.25 -2.63
C VAL A 292 9.44 -13.87 -3.84
N THR A 293 10.51 -14.60 -4.05
CA THR A 293 11.29 -14.57 -5.28
C THR A 293 11.83 -15.97 -5.61
N ARG A 294 12.51 -16.12 -6.71
CA ARG A 294 13.09 -17.39 -7.16
C ARG A 294 14.55 -17.19 -7.55
N GLY A 295 15.33 -18.26 -7.48
CA GLY A 295 16.70 -18.27 -7.99
C GLY A 295 17.29 -19.66 -7.88
N ASP A 296 18.08 -20.04 -8.88
CA ASP A 296 18.93 -21.22 -8.82
C ASP A 296 20.14 -20.90 -7.93
N VAL A 297 19.95 -21.04 -6.60
CA VAL A 297 20.98 -20.64 -5.63
C VAL A 297 22.06 -21.69 -5.42
N ASP A 298 21.86 -22.91 -5.95
CA ASP A 298 22.85 -23.98 -5.86
C ASP A 298 23.47 -24.40 -7.19
N GLY A 299 22.93 -23.93 -8.30
CA GLY A 299 23.47 -24.13 -9.64
C GLY A 299 23.08 -25.48 -10.25
N ASP A 300 21.96 -26.07 -9.81
CA ASP A 300 21.46 -27.36 -10.32
C ASP A 300 20.49 -27.22 -11.50
N GLY A 301 20.10 -26.00 -11.87
CA GLY A 301 19.20 -25.66 -12.97
C GLY A 301 17.73 -25.62 -12.59
N VAL A 302 17.36 -25.91 -11.36
CA VAL A 302 15.99 -25.80 -10.82
C VAL A 302 15.93 -24.62 -9.84
N PHE A 303 14.93 -23.78 -9.95
CA PHE A 303 14.83 -22.60 -9.10
C PHE A 303 14.29 -22.96 -7.71
N GLU A 304 14.98 -22.48 -6.69
CA GLU A 304 14.47 -22.42 -5.33
C GLU A 304 13.46 -21.29 -5.15
N VAL A 305 12.53 -21.49 -4.22
CA VAL A 305 11.62 -20.47 -3.70
C VAL A 305 12.30 -19.75 -2.52
N ILE A 306 12.54 -18.48 -2.66
CA ILE A 306 13.14 -17.65 -1.62
C ILE A 306 12.03 -16.77 -1.02
N THR A 307 12.00 -16.70 0.32
CA THR A 307 10.96 -15.99 1.05
C THR A 307 11.53 -14.99 2.04
N ALA A 308 10.81 -13.89 2.26
CA ALA A 308 11.08 -12.92 3.31
C ALA A 308 9.78 -12.55 4.04
N PRO A 309 9.81 -12.35 5.37
CA PRO A 309 8.62 -11.94 6.11
C PRO A 309 8.28 -10.48 5.80
N GLY A 310 6.99 -10.20 5.73
CA GLY A 310 6.48 -8.86 5.69
C GLY A 310 6.59 -8.12 7.03
N VAL A 311 5.93 -6.95 7.08
CA VAL A 311 5.95 -6.06 8.26
C VAL A 311 5.47 -6.80 9.51
N GLY A 312 6.17 -6.60 10.62
CA GLY A 312 5.96 -7.32 11.88
C GLY A 312 6.83 -8.57 12.01
N GLY A 313 7.29 -9.17 10.91
CA GLY A 313 8.25 -10.29 10.92
C GLY A 313 9.69 -9.86 11.14
N GLY A 314 10.53 -10.78 11.59
CA GLY A 314 11.99 -10.58 11.63
C GLY A 314 12.60 -10.61 10.22
N PRO A 315 13.85 -10.13 10.03
CA PRO A 315 14.48 -10.10 8.72
C PRO A 315 15.05 -11.49 8.32
N HIS A 316 14.22 -12.53 8.43
CA HIS A 316 14.59 -13.94 8.33
C HIS A 316 14.32 -14.45 6.92
N ILE A 317 15.34 -14.47 6.08
CA ILE A 317 15.28 -15.03 4.74
C ILE A 317 15.33 -16.55 4.82
N LYS A 318 14.46 -17.20 4.05
CA LYS A 318 14.43 -18.67 3.92
C LYS A 318 14.42 -19.09 2.46
N VAL A 319 15.13 -20.14 2.16
CA VAL A 319 15.24 -20.74 0.83
C VAL A 319 14.65 -22.14 0.89
N PHE A 320 13.72 -22.44 0.01
CA PHE A 320 13.00 -23.72 -0.05
C PHE A 320 13.15 -24.33 -1.44
N LYS A 321 13.15 -25.66 -1.51
CA LYS A 321 12.88 -26.35 -2.76
C LYS A 321 11.42 -26.15 -3.18
N PRO A 322 11.07 -26.36 -4.45
CA PRO A 322 9.68 -26.27 -4.92
C PRO A 322 8.70 -27.17 -4.15
N ASP A 323 9.19 -28.28 -3.58
CA ASP A 323 8.39 -29.17 -2.73
C ASP A 323 8.10 -28.64 -1.32
N GLY A 324 8.66 -27.46 -0.96
CA GLY A 324 8.52 -26.82 0.35
C GLY A 324 9.55 -27.26 1.39
N SER A 325 10.54 -28.09 1.03
CA SER A 325 11.63 -28.46 1.94
C SER A 325 12.64 -27.31 2.09
N LEU A 326 13.02 -27.01 3.34
CA LEU A 326 13.96 -25.93 3.66
C LEU A 326 15.40 -26.29 3.22
N VAL A 327 16.04 -25.41 2.46
CA VAL A 327 17.42 -25.53 2.00
C VAL A 327 18.37 -24.77 2.92
N SER A 328 18.07 -23.48 3.16
CA SER A 328 18.89 -22.62 4.02
C SER A 328 18.07 -21.47 4.59
N GLU A 329 18.61 -20.83 5.63
CA GLU A 329 17.97 -19.65 6.23
C GLU A 329 19.01 -18.73 6.89
N PHE A 330 18.77 -17.43 6.88
CA PHE A 330 19.67 -16.46 7.52
C PHE A 330 18.94 -15.15 7.85
N MET A 331 19.56 -14.31 8.69
CA MET A 331 19.07 -12.96 9.02
C MET A 331 19.74 -11.90 8.13
N ALA A 332 18.96 -11.22 7.28
CA ALA A 332 19.48 -10.17 6.39
C ALA A 332 19.83 -8.87 7.14
N TYR A 333 19.14 -8.55 8.22
CA TYR A 333 19.32 -7.36 9.05
C TYR A 333 19.40 -7.73 10.52
N ALA A 334 19.48 -6.70 11.39
CA ALA A 334 19.48 -6.92 12.84
C ALA A 334 18.21 -7.68 13.27
N ALA A 335 18.37 -8.66 14.16
CA ALA A 335 17.29 -9.59 14.53
C ALA A 335 16.05 -8.92 15.15
N ASN A 336 16.18 -7.68 15.65
CA ASN A 336 15.08 -6.88 16.18
C ASN A 336 14.39 -5.99 15.11
N PHE A 337 14.84 -6.00 13.85
CA PHE A 337 14.16 -5.28 12.77
C PHE A 337 12.80 -5.93 12.48
N ARG A 338 11.76 -5.11 12.34
CA ARG A 338 10.36 -5.57 12.11
C ARG A 338 9.69 -4.86 10.94
N GLY A 339 10.44 -4.12 10.12
CA GLY A 339 9.92 -3.39 8.98
C GLY A 339 9.54 -4.24 7.77
N GLY A 340 9.76 -5.56 7.83
CA GLY A 340 9.62 -6.45 6.67
C GLY A 340 10.79 -6.33 5.70
N VAL A 341 10.90 -7.29 4.79
CA VAL A 341 12.00 -7.34 3.81
C VAL A 341 11.42 -7.62 2.42
N HIS A 342 11.82 -6.83 1.42
CA HIS A 342 11.66 -7.15 0.00
C HIS A 342 12.90 -7.89 -0.51
N ILE A 343 12.65 -8.81 -1.44
CA ILE A 343 13.69 -9.69 -1.99
C ILE A 343 13.61 -9.81 -3.50
N ALA A 344 14.76 -9.93 -4.11
CA ALA A 344 14.93 -10.36 -5.50
C ALA A 344 16.11 -11.34 -5.59
N SER A 345 16.17 -12.11 -6.66
CA SER A 345 17.28 -13.03 -6.86
C SER A 345 17.57 -13.26 -8.34
N ALA A 346 18.84 -13.26 -8.69
CA ALA A 346 19.38 -13.68 -9.97
C ALA A 346 20.88 -13.95 -9.82
N ASP A 347 21.45 -14.73 -10.71
CA ASP A 347 22.92 -14.84 -10.86
C ASP A 347 23.45 -13.52 -11.44
N ILE A 348 23.74 -12.52 -10.58
CA ILE A 348 24.11 -11.18 -11.04
C ILE A 348 25.59 -11.06 -11.44
N ASP A 349 26.44 -11.96 -10.95
CA ASP A 349 27.88 -11.93 -11.23
C ASP A 349 28.35 -13.02 -12.23
N GLY A 350 27.44 -13.90 -12.65
CA GLY A 350 27.68 -14.89 -13.70
C GLY A 350 28.45 -16.11 -13.21
N ASP A 351 28.40 -16.42 -11.90
CA ASP A 351 29.11 -17.59 -11.34
C ASP A 351 28.29 -18.89 -11.42
N GLY A 352 27.06 -18.83 -11.97
CA GLY A 352 26.14 -19.93 -12.13
C GLY A 352 25.25 -20.16 -10.90
N LYS A 353 25.25 -19.27 -9.92
CA LYS A 353 24.42 -19.32 -8.70
C LYS A 353 23.77 -17.97 -8.43
N ALA A 354 22.49 -18.01 -8.15
CA ALA A 354 21.75 -16.80 -7.90
C ALA A 354 22.11 -16.17 -6.54
N GLU A 355 22.37 -14.85 -6.55
CA GLU A 355 22.44 -14.03 -5.36
C GLU A 355 21.04 -13.66 -4.84
N ILE A 356 20.96 -13.41 -3.53
CA ILE A 356 19.75 -12.94 -2.86
C ILE A 356 19.94 -11.47 -2.50
N ILE A 357 19.18 -10.60 -3.15
CA ILE A 357 19.16 -9.16 -2.94
C ILE A 357 18.04 -8.87 -1.93
N THR A 358 18.32 -8.09 -0.90
CA THR A 358 17.35 -7.73 0.13
C THR A 358 17.28 -6.23 0.34
N SER A 359 16.11 -5.73 0.70
CA SER A 359 15.89 -4.33 1.10
C SER A 359 14.82 -4.25 2.19
N PRO A 360 14.85 -3.24 3.10
CA PRO A 360 13.77 -3.00 4.05
C PRO A 360 12.48 -2.62 3.34
N ALA A 361 11.36 -3.27 3.69
CA ALA A 361 10.05 -2.97 3.13
C ALA A 361 9.41 -1.71 3.74
N ALA A 362 9.72 -1.41 5.00
CA ALA A 362 9.30 -0.19 5.69
C ALA A 362 10.19 0.09 6.90
N SER A 363 10.12 1.30 7.45
CA SER A 363 10.74 1.69 8.75
C SER A 363 12.25 1.47 8.88
N GLY A 364 12.92 1.03 7.80
CA GLY A 364 14.38 0.90 7.68
C GLY A 364 14.94 1.98 6.77
N GLY A 365 16.26 2.24 6.87
CA GLY A 365 16.94 3.03 5.84
C GLY A 365 16.95 2.28 4.50
N PRO A 366 17.25 2.94 3.37
CA PRO A 366 17.23 2.32 2.04
C PRO A 366 18.47 1.42 1.82
N HIS A 367 18.70 0.50 2.73
CA HIS A 367 19.91 -0.32 2.84
C HIS A 367 19.74 -1.63 2.08
N VAL A 368 20.18 -1.65 0.83
CA VAL A 368 20.20 -2.84 -0.02
C VAL A 368 21.41 -3.71 0.31
N LYS A 369 21.20 -5.01 0.45
CA LYS A 369 22.24 -6.01 0.69
C LYS A 369 22.12 -7.17 -0.28
N VAL A 370 23.25 -7.72 -0.69
CA VAL A 370 23.36 -8.87 -1.58
C VAL A 370 24.10 -10.00 -0.84
N PHE A 371 23.50 -11.18 -0.84
CA PHE A 371 24.00 -12.35 -0.15
C PHE A 371 24.11 -13.55 -1.09
N ASP A 372 24.95 -14.53 -0.74
CA ASP A 372 24.84 -15.89 -1.25
C ASP A 372 23.77 -16.69 -0.46
N LYS A 373 23.48 -17.91 -0.91
CA LYS A 373 22.47 -18.78 -0.27
C LYS A 373 22.73 -19.11 1.21
N THR A 374 23.95 -18.91 1.70
CA THR A 374 24.33 -19.19 3.09
C THR A 374 24.16 -17.97 4.00
N GLY A 375 23.77 -16.81 3.42
CA GLY A 375 23.70 -15.53 4.13
C GLY A 375 25.04 -14.81 4.25
N LYS A 376 26.07 -15.21 3.50
CA LYS A 376 27.32 -14.48 3.43
C LYS A 376 27.13 -13.22 2.59
N LEU A 377 27.41 -12.07 3.20
CA LEU A 377 27.28 -10.76 2.54
C LEU A 377 28.32 -10.62 1.42
N LYS A 378 27.87 -10.37 0.19
CA LYS A 378 28.72 -10.06 -1.00
C LYS A 378 28.82 -8.54 -1.23
N LEU A 379 27.72 -7.80 -1.04
CA LEU A 379 27.62 -6.35 -1.30
C LEU A 379 26.60 -5.69 -0.37
N GLN A 380 26.80 -4.41 -0.07
CA GLN A 380 25.77 -3.57 0.56
C GLN A 380 25.91 -2.10 0.16
N LEU A 381 24.81 -1.39 0.06
CA LEU A 381 24.78 0.04 -0.27
C LEU A 381 23.50 0.71 0.24
N MET A 382 23.51 2.04 0.29
CA MET A 382 22.30 2.87 0.48
C MET A 382 21.79 3.31 -0.88
N ALA A 383 20.62 2.77 -1.30
CA ALA A 383 20.07 3.05 -2.63
C ALA A 383 19.58 4.49 -2.78
N TYR A 384 19.11 5.10 -1.69
CA TYR A 384 18.57 6.47 -1.63
C TYR A 384 19.15 7.24 -0.44
N SER A 385 18.62 8.44 -0.17
CA SER A 385 19.01 9.21 1.03
C SER A 385 18.79 8.38 2.29
N THR A 386 19.75 8.40 3.21
CA THR A 386 19.67 7.67 4.50
C THR A 386 18.52 8.13 5.39
N SER A 387 17.94 9.31 5.10
CA SER A 387 16.72 9.81 5.76
C SER A 387 15.42 9.19 5.22
N PHE A 388 15.48 8.49 4.07
CA PHE A 388 14.33 7.83 3.49
C PHE A 388 14.06 6.50 4.21
N THR A 389 12.85 6.32 4.72
CA THR A 389 12.42 5.15 5.48
C THR A 389 11.14 4.49 4.95
N GLY A 390 10.66 4.93 3.78
CA GLY A 390 9.42 4.45 3.17
C GLY A 390 9.49 3.05 2.56
N GLY A 391 10.65 2.40 2.62
CA GLY A 391 10.88 1.09 2.01
C GLY A 391 11.42 1.17 0.58
N VAL A 392 12.05 0.10 0.15
CA VAL A 392 12.64 -0.03 -1.19
C VAL A 392 12.17 -1.35 -1.79
N ASP A 393 11.71 -1.31 -3.02
CA ASP A 393 11.49 -2.51 -3.82
C ASP A 393 12.73 -2.86 -4.63
N VAL A 394 12.93 -4.14 -4.92
CA VAL A 394 14.12 -4.65 -5.61
C VAL A 394 13.74 -5.65 -6.69
N ALA A 395 14.46 -5.61 -7.81
CA ALA A 395 14.43 -6.62 -8.86
C ALA A 395 15.87 -6.96 -9.30
N ALA A 396 16.08 -8.11 -9.90
CA ALA A 396 17.40 -8.57 -10.31
C ALA A 396 17.39 -9.19 -11.69
N PHE A 397 18.53 -9.15 -12.38
CA PHE A 397 18.70 -9.74 -13.70
C PHE A 397 20.11 -10.35 -13.85
N ALA A 398 20.17 -11.52 -14.46
CA ALA A 398 21.41 -12.22 -14.75
C ALA A 398 22.11 -11.63 -15.99
N PRO A 399 23.41 -11.89 -16.21
CA PRO A 399 24.07 -11.54 -17.47
C PRO A 399 23.38 -12.18 -18.68
N SER A 400 23.24 -11.41 -19.78
CA SER A 400 22.69 -11.93 -21.03
C SER A 400 23.33 -11.25 -22.22
N GLY A 401 23.93 -12.03 -23.11
CA GLY A 401 24.65 -11.51 -24.25
C GLY A 401 25.82 -10.60 -23.85
N SER A 402 25.78 -9.33 -24.24
CA SER A 402 26.78 -8.31 -23.87
C SER A 402 26.42 -7.55 -22.57
N PHE A 403 25.26 -7.81 -21.99
CA PHE A 403 24.81 -7.15 -20.75
C PHE A 403 25.35 -7.87 -19.53
N ALA A 404 26.04 -7.14 -18.66
CA ALA A 404 26.41 -7.62 -17.34
C ALA A 404 25.17 -7.71 -16.45
N GLY A 405 25.14 -8.69 -15.55
CA GLY A 405 24.09 -8.82 -14.55
C GLY A 405 24.05 -7.66 -13.56
N GLY A 406 22.96 -7.56 -12.83
CA GLY A 406 22.78 -6.50 -11.86
C GLY A 406 21.43 -6.54 -11.15
N PHE A 407 21.10 -5.43 -10.50
CA PHE A 407 19.83 -5.28 -9.78
C PHE A 407 19.25 -3.87 -9.92
N ILE A 408 17.99 -3.75 -9.61
CA ILE A 408 17.22 -2.52 -9.76
C ILE A 408 16.58 -2.20 -8.40
N THR A 409 16.44 -0.92 -8.12
CA THR A 409 15.71 -0.45 -6.92
C THR A 409 14.67 0.59 -7.28
N SER A 410 13.59 0.63 -6.53
CA SER A 410 12.60 1.71 -6.56
C SER A 410 12.13 2.06 -5.15
N PRO A 411 11.85 3.36 -4.85
CA PRO A 411 11.28 3.73 -3.58
C PRO A 411 9.83 3.28 -3.47
N LEU A 412 9.43 2.89 -2.26
CA LEU A 412 8.04 2.65 -1.89
C LEU A 412 7.40 3.89 -1.26
N ALA A 413 6.55 3.73 -0.25
CA ALA A 413 5.70 4.77 0.32
C ALA A 413 6.45 6.08 0.64
N GLY A 414 5.90 7.20 0.17
CA GLY A 414 6.50 8.53 0.37
C GLY A 414 7.73 8.84 -0.47
N GLY A 415 8.23 7.89 -1.27
CA GLY A 415 9.32 8.11 -2.22
C GLY A 415 8.82 8.57 -3.58
N GLY A 416 9.65 9.33 -4.32
CA GLY A 416 9.39 9.63 -5.73
C GLY A 416 9.58 8.39 -6.61
N PRO A 417 9.06 8.39 -7.85
CA PRO A 417 9.10 7.22 -8.74
C PRO A 417 10.47 7.01 -9.42
N HIS A 418 11.53 7.10 -8.65
CA HIS A 418 12.92 7.11 -9.10
C HIS A 418 13.52 5.71 -9.13
N VAL A 419 13.49 5.06 -10.27
CA VAL A 419 14.10 3.75 -10.51
C VAL A 419 15.60 3.91 -10.74
N LYS A 420 16.41 3.09 -10.07
CA LYS A 420 17.88 3.02 -10.26
C LYS A 420 18.31 1.62 -10.64
N VAL A 421 19.18 1.53 -11.64
CA VAL A 421 19.78 0.29 -12.13
C VAL A 421 21.23 0.23 -11.67
N TYR A 422 21.60 -0.88 -11.05
CA TYR A 422 22.95 -1.12 -10.51
C TYR A 422 23.61 -2.29 -11.23
N SER A 423 24.93 -2.20 -11.41
CA SER A 423 25.76 -3.35 -11.77
C SER A 423 25.86 -4.35 -10.60
N ALA A 424 26.36 -5.56 -10.85
CA ALA A 424 26.69 -6.54 -9.82
C ALA A 424 27.66 -6.01 -8.73
N THR A 425 28.45 -4.97 -9.06
CA THR A 425 29.37 -4.33 -8.09
C THR A 425 28.75 -3.16 -7.33
N GLY A 426 27.43 -2.89 -7.51
CA GLY A 426 26.71 -1.84 -6.80
C GLY A 426 26.90 -0.43 -7.34
N GLN A 427 27.46 -0.26 -8.52
CA GLN A 427 27.55 1.04 -9.19
C GLN A 427 26.24 1.35 -9.93
N VAL A 428 25.73 2.59 -9.79
CA VAL A 428 24.59 3.05 -10.58
C VAL A 428 25.01 3.15 -12.04
N VAL A 429 24.40 2.34 -12.89
CA VAL A 429 24.66 2.34 -14.35
C VAL A 429 23.59 3.09 -15.11
N ASN A 430 22.38 3.19 -14.52
CA ASN A 430 21.29 4.00 -15.08
C ASN A 430 20.28 4.41 -14.02
N GLN A 431 19.45 5.41 -14.33
CA GLN A 431 18.33 5.84 -13.46
C GLN A 431 17.30 6.64 -14.25
N PHE A 432 16.03 6.49 -13.91
CA PHE A 432 14.93 7.20 -14.57
C PHE A 432 13.70 7.37 -13.65
N MET A 433 12.76 8.21 -14.06
CA MET A 433 11.48 8.38 -13.40
C MET A 433 10.41 7.53 -14.10
N ALA A 434 9.87 6.53 -13.43
CA ALA A 434 8.84 5.66 -14.00
C ALA A 434 7.47 6.36 -14.15
N TYR A 435 7.17 7.32 -13.28
CA TYR A 435 5.93 8.10 -13.24
C TYR A 435 6.25 9.60 -13.09
N PRO A 436 5.27 10.51 -13.16
CA PRO A 436 5.49 11.93 -12.88
C PRO A 436 6.17 12.15 -11.53
N ALA A 437 7.10 13.10 -11.44
CA ALA A 437 7.90 13.34 -10.23
C ALA A 437 7.06 13.68 -8.97
N SER A 438 5.82 14.14 -9.17
CA SER A 438 4.86 14.39 -8.08
C SER A 438 4.22 13.12 -7.51
N PHE A 439 4.40 11.97 -8.15
CA PHE A 439 3.87 10.70 -7.66
C PHE A 439 4.73 10.19 -6.49
N THR A 440 4.09 9.92 -5.37
CA THR A 440 4.75 9.45 -4.13
C THR A 440 4.16 8.14 -3.58
N GLY A 441 3.32 7.47 -4.38
CA GLY A 441 2.68 6.21 -3.98
C GLY A 441 3.60 5.00 -3.98
N GLY A 442 4.87 5.17 -4.35
CA GLY A 442 5.83 4.08 -4.49
C GLY A 442 5.70 3.30 -5.80
N VAL A 443 6.73 2.58 -6.15
CA VAL A 443 6.80 1.80 -7.39
C VAL A 443 7.18 0.36 -7.07
N ARG A 444 6.42 -0.60 -7.60
CA ARG A 444 6.79 -2.01 -7.68
C ARG A 444 7.51 -2.28 -9.00
N ILE A 445 8.49 -3.15 -8.96
CA ILE A 445 9.34 -3.45 -10.12
C ILE A 445 9.60 -4.94 -10.27
N ASP A 446 9.72 -5.38 -11.52
CA ASP A 446 10.39 -6.64 -11.87
C ASP A 446 11.22 -6.43 -13.15
N ALA A 447 12.18 -7.32 -13.37
CA ALA A 447 13.09 -7.26 -14.50
C ALA A 447 13.26 -8.63 -15.16
N GLY A 448 13.24 -8.65 -16.49
CA GLY A 448 13.41 -9.86 -17.26
C GLY A 448 13.55 -9.55 -18.76
N ASN A 449 13.88 -10.55 -19.53
CA ASN A 449 13.89 -10.47 -21.00
C ASN A 449 12.59 -11.12 -21.50
N PHE A 450 11.54 -10.33 -21.75
CA PHE A 450 10.29 -10.84 -22.29
C PHE A 450 10.01 -10.42 -23.73
N VAL A 451 10.73 -9.44 -24.27
CA VAL A 451 10.68 -9.12 -25.70
C VAL A 451 11.59 -10.09 -26.45
N GLN A 452 11.01 -11.19 -26.91
CA GLN A 452 11.76 -12.23 -27.65
C GLN A 452 12.57 -11.63 -28.80
N ASN A 453 13.83 -12.08 -28.96
CA ASN A 453 14.81 -11.71 -29.98
C ASN A 453 15.56 -10.37 -29.77
N ASN A 454 15.50 -9.75 -28.59
CA ASN A 454 16.49 -8.75 -28.26
C ASN A 454 17.36 -9.22 -27.07
N ALA A 455 18.62 -8.83 -27.06
CA ALA A 455 19.55 -9.14 -25.96
C ALA A 455 19.41 -8.15 -24.79
N SER A 456 18.28 -7.43 -24.68
CA SER A 456 18.05 -6.42 -23.66
C SER A 456 17.08 -6.92 -22.60
N PHE A 457 17.30 -6.50 -21.36
CA PHE A 457 16.34 -6.67 -20.29
C PHE A 457 15.33 -5.52 -20.29
N GLU A 458 14.11 -5.83 -19.92
CA GLU A 458 13.04 -4.89 -19.68
C GLU A 458 12.79 -4.76 -18.18
N VAL A 459 12.30 -3.57 -17.80
CA VAL A 459 11.83 -3.26 -16.45
C VAL A 459 10.34 -3.03 -16.52
N VAL A 460 9.59 -3.86 -15.84
CA VAL A 460 8.16 -3.64 -15.63
C VAL A 460 7.98 -2.86 -14.32
N THR A 461 7.14 -1.84 -14.35
CA THR A 461 6.83 -1.03 -13.17
C THR A 461 5.34 -0.94 -12.95
N SER A 462 4.90 -0.94 -11.69
CA SER A 462 3.52 -0.65 -11.32
C SER A 462 3.47 0.25 -10.09
N PRO A 463 2.47 1.14 -9.93
CA PRO A 463 2.28 1.86 -8.70
C PRO A 463 2.07 0.92 -7.52
N ALA A 464 2.79 1.14 -6.42
CA ALA A 464 2.63 0.35 -5.19
C ALA A 464 1.38 0.76 -4.39
N SER A 465 0.93 2.02 -4.54
CA SER A 465 -0.29 2.56 -3.92
C SER A 465 -0.70 3.90 -4.54
N ASN A 466 -1.84 4.45 -4.12
CA ASN A 466 -2.31 5.81 -4.44
C ASN A 466 -2.45 6.14 -5.94
N SER A 467 -2.57 5.14 -6.78
CA SER A 467 -2.82 5.28 -8.22
C SER A 467 -3.53 4.04 -8.73
N SER A 468 -4.28 4.18 -9.82
CA SER A 468 -4.72 3.02 -10.59
C SER A 468 -3.50 2.18 -10.99
N SER A 469 -3.68 0.86 -11.10
CA SER A 469 -2.61 -0.07 -11.49
C SER A 469 -2.16 0.18 -12.94
N ASN A 470 -1.42 1.26 -13.14
CA ASN A 470 -0.91 1.72 -14.43
C ASN A 470 0.48 1.13 -14.65
N THR A 471 0.53 -0.11 -15.11
CA THR A 471 1.77 -0.84 -15.38
C THR A 471 2.44 -0.29 -16.65
N LYS A 472 3.73 -0.08 -16.58
CA LYS A 472 4.57 0.40 -17.70
C LYS A 472 5.76 -0.51 -17.90
N VAL A 473 6.28 -0.52 -19.14
CA VAL A 473 7.46 -1.28 -19.52
C VAL A 473 8.52 -0.35 -20.06
N PHE A 474 9.73 -0.50 -19.56
CA PHE A 474 10.90 0.28 -19.94
C PHE A 474 12.05 -0.65 -20.35
N LYS A 475 12.96 -0.13 -21.17
CA LYS A 475 14.32 -0.67 -21.22
C LYS A 475 15.09 -0.29 -19.96
N LEU A 476 16.20 -0.96 -19.70
CA LEU A 476 17.10 -0.61 -18.58
C LEU A 476 17.62 0.85 -18.65
N ASP A 477 17.64 1.46 -19.84
CA ASP A 477 18.02 2.86 -20.02
C ASP A 477 16.89 3.88 -19.72
N GLY A 478 15.72 3.41 -19.35
CA GLY A 478 14.54 4.24 -19.06
C GLY A 478 13.72 4.60 -20.30
N THR A 479 14.08 4.09 -21.48
CA THR A 479 13.25 4.26 -22.68
C THR A 479 11.95 3.50 -22.52
N ILE A 480 10.81 4.20 -22.67
CA ILE A 480 9.48 3.60 -22.56
C ILE A 480 9.22 2.70 -23.77
N LEU A 481 8.94 1.43 -23.54
CA LEU A 481 8.51 0.47 -24.55
C LEU A 481 6.99 0.39 -24.66
N LYS A 482 6.30 0.39 -23.51
CA LYS A 482 4.85 0.41 -23.40
C LYS A 482 4.41 1.43 -22.33
N SER A 483 3.57 2.36 -22.73
CA SER A 483 3.30 3.56 -21.94
C SER A 483 2.29 3.39 -20.81
N SER A 484 1.35 2.46 -20.91
CA SER A 484 0.45 2.11 -19.80
C SER A 484 -0.46 0.93 -20.11
N TYR A 485 -0.70 0.12 -19.11
CA TYR A 485 -1.76 -0.88 -19.06
C TYR A 485 -2.45 -0.78 -17.70
N THR A 486 -3.75 -0.52 -17.69
CA THR A 486 -4.54 -0.51 -16.45
C THR A 486 -5.08 -1.91 -16.20
N SER A 487 -4.53 -2.58 -15.18
CA SER A 487 -4.78 -4.00 -14.92
C SER A 487 -6.10 -4.26 -14.22
N PHE A 488 -6.50 -3.35 -13.35
CA PHE A 488 -7.70 -3.46 -12.52
C PHE A 488 -8.61 -2.25 -12.77
N GLU A 489 -9.74 -2.17 -12.08
CA GLU A 489 -10.71 -1.09 -12.26
C GLU A 489 -10.03 0.28 -12.10
N SER A 490 -10.33 1.23 -12.97
CA SER A 490 -9.68 2.56 -12.99
C SER A 490 -9.83 3.35 -11.69
N VAL A 491 -10.81 3.00 -10.89
CA VAL A 491 -11.08 3.60 -9.57
C VAL A 491 -10.33 2.91 -8.43
N TRP A 492 -9.72 1.74 -8.67
CA TRP A 492 -8.96 1.03 -7.65
C TRP A 492 -7.54 1.57 -7.56
N THR A 493 -7.10 1.92 -6.36
CA THR A 493 -5.81 2.57 -6.08
C THR A 493 -4.94 1.79 -5.08
N GLY A 494 -5.27 0.52 -4.84
CA GLY A 494 -4.56 -0.33 -3.87
C GLY A 494 -3.15 -0.73 -4.28
N GLY A 495 -2.72 -0.39 -5.50
CA GLY A 495 -1.41 -0.77 -6.01
C GLY A 495 -1.34 -2.20 -6.54
N SER A 496 -0.29 -2.54 -7.25
CA SER A 496 -0.08 -3.90 -7.76
C SER A 496 1.38 -4.30 -7.73
N ASP A 497 1.59 -5.60 -7.50
CA ASP A 497 2.86 -6.25 -7.71
C ASP A 497 2.93 -6.81 -9.14
N VAL A 498 4.14 -6.99 -9.66
CA VAL A 498 4.38 -7.40 -11.04
C VAL A 498 5.45 -8.49 -11.12
N ALA A 499 5.27 -9.43 -12.06
CA ALA A 499 6.27 -10.44 -12.38
C ALA A 499 6.31 -10.68 -13.89
N ILE A 500 7.51 -10.87 -14.44
CA ILE A 500 7.72 -11.28 -15.83
C ILE A 500 7.76 -12.80 -15.89
N VAL A 501 6.87 -13.41 -16.66
CA VAL A 501 6.73 -14.87 -16.81
C VAL A 501 6.87 -15.21 -18.30
N GLY A 502 8.05 -15.67 -18.71
CA GLY A 502 8.33 -15.90 -20.14
C GLY A 502 8.15 -14.62 -20.96
N SER A 503 7.20 -14.62 -21.90
CA SER A 503 6.86 -13.46 -22.75
C SER A 503 5.65 -12.64 -22.23
N GLU A 504 5.25 -12.85 -21.00
CA GLU A 504 4.04 -12.25 -20.43
C GLU A 504 4.37 -11.52 -19.12
N VAL A 505 3.49 -10.61 -18.73
CA VAL A 505 3.56 -9.92 -17.44
C VAL A 505 2.37 -10.35 -16.61
N PHE A 506 2.64 -10.84 -15.42
CA PHE A 506 1.62 -11.09 -14.41
C PHE A 506 1.55 -9.90 -13.47
N ILE A 507 0.34 -9.49 -13.15
CA ILE A 507 0.05 -8.32 -12.32
C ILE A 507 -0.87 -8.75 -11.21
N ALA A 508 -0.36 -8.74 -9.98
CA ALA A 508 -1.12 -9.11 -8.78
C ALA A 508 -1.66 -7.86 -8.08
N SER A 509 -2.90 -7.93 -7.59
CA SER A 509 -3.44 -6.87 -6.70
C SER A 509 -2.70 -6.87 -5.36
N SER A 510 -2.33 -5.69 -4.86
CA SER A 510 -1.57 -5.54 -3.59
C SER A 510 -2.45 -5.35 -2.36
N GLY A 511 -3.77 -5.19 -2.51
CA GLY A 511 -4.69 -5.09 -1.39
C GLY A 511 -5.97 -4.32 -1.72
N GLY A 512 -6.92 -4.28 -0.78
CA GLY A 512 -8.17 -3.52 -0.94
C GLY A 512 -9.20 -4.15 -1.88
N ARG A 513 -8.95 -5.35 -2.38
CA ARG A 513 -9.85 -6.17 -3.20
C ARG A 513 -9.54 -7.64 -2.99
N GLN A 514 -10.42 -8.54 -3.44
CA GLN A 514 -10.07 -9.96 -3.53
C GLN A 514 -8.77 -10.10 -4.32
N THR A 515 -7.83 -10.86 -3.77
CA THR A 515 -6.53 -11.07 -4.42
C THR A 515 -6.73 -11.71 -5.79
N ALA A 516 -6.26 -11.05 -6.82
CA ALA A 516 -6.33 -11.51 -8.19
C ALA A 516 -5.00 -11.28 -8.90
N ILE A 517 -4.62 -12.21 -9.77
CA ILE A 517 -3.48 -12.10 -10.67
C ILE A 517 -4.01 -12.08 -12.10
N LYS A 518 -3.62 -11.06 -12.85
CA LYS A 518 -3.94 -10.92 -14.27
C LYS A 518 -2.72 -11.21 -15.11
N LYS A 519 -2.94 -11.97 -16.16
CA LYS A 519 -1.95 -12.26 -17.20
C LYS A 519 -2.12 -11.26 -18.33
N VAL A 520 -1.04 -10.61 -18.73
CA VAL A 520 -1.04 -9.56 -19.75
C VAL A 520 0.05 -9.81 -20.76
N THR A 521 -0.31 -9.81 -22.03
CA THR A 521 0.64 -9.83 -23.16
C THR A 521 0.78 -8.40 -23.68
N PHE A 522 2.01 -7.89 -23.76
CA PHE A 522 2.32 -6.54 -24.22
C PHE A 522 2.69 -6.47 -25.69
#